data_1db39054eb72fc48ef52e45668421cbe
#
_entry.id   1db39054eb72fc48ef52e45668421cbe
#
_cell.length_a   1.000
_cell.length_b   1.000
_cell.length_c   1.000
_cell.angle_alpha   90.00
_cell.angle_beta   90.00
_cell.angle_gamma   90.00
#
_symmetry.space_group_name_H-M   'P 1'
#
loop_
_entity.id
_entity.type
_entity.pdbx_description
1 polymer ?
#
loop_
_entity_poly.entity_id
_entity_poly.type
_entity_poly.pdbx_seq_one_letter_code
_entity_poly.pdbx_strand_id
1 'polypeptide(L)'
;MAFEYVLGRIKEGVTEREIAFDLEFFMKKQGATALSFDTISASGIRSAMPHGIATDKKIENGDFLTLDFGCVFEGYCSDMTRTVVVGKANDKQKEIYNTVLKAQTTAIDAIKAGMKCSEVDGVARKIITDAGYGENFGHSLGHSVGIEIHENPSFSPKSNAVVQNGNVITVEPGIYIDGFGGVRIEDLIVVQNGKAVNLTSSPKELIEI
;
A
#
# COMPACT_ATOMS: atom_id res chain seq x y z
N MET A 1 -0.77 -4.06 13.99
CA MET A 1 -1.82 -4.84 14.73
C MET A 1 -2.79 -5.57 13.80
N ALA A 2 -3.66 -4.88 12.99
CA ALA A 2 -4.63 -5.59 12.12
C ALA A 2 -3.95 -6.48 11.08
N PHE A 3 -2.88 -5.99 10.44
CA PHE A 3 -2.07 -6.78 9.51
C PHE A 3 -1.50 -8.05 10.16
N GLU A 4 -0.87 -7.93 11.32
CA GLU A 4 -0.32 -9.09 12.05
C GLU A 4 -1.39 -10.10 12.48
N TYR A 5 -2.58 -9.58 12.87
CA TYR A 5 -3.70 -10.43 13.21
C TYR A 5 -4.17 -11.26 12.01
N VAL A 6 -4.28 -10.64 10.83
CA VAL A 6 -4.80 -11.33 9.65
C VAL A 6 -3.80 -12.31 9.04
N LEU A 7 -2.48 -12.10 9.21
CA LEU A 7 -1.47 -13.05 8.72
C LEU A 7 -1.73 -14.49 9.22
N GLY A 8 -2.16 -14.66 10.46
CA GLY A 8 -2.48 -15.98 11.03
C GLY A 8 -3.79 -16.61 10.49
N ARG A 9 -4.53 -15.90 9.65
CA ARG A 9 -5.80 -16.36 9.08
C ARG A 9 -5.73 -16.64 7.59
N ILE A 10 -4.72 -16.11 6.93
CA ILE A 10 -4.48 -16.32 5.50
C ILE A 10 -4.00 -17.76 5.30
N LYS A 11 -4.68 -18.48 4.44
CA LYS A 11 -4.31 -19.83 3.97
C LYS A 11 -5.02 -20.14 2.67
N GLU A 12 -4.52 -21.12 1.94
CA GLU A 12 -5.19 -21.63 0.75
C GLU A 12 -6.64 -22.04 1.03
N GLY A 13 -7.55 -21.69 0.12
CA GLY A 13 -8.98 -22.01 0.17
C GLY A 13 -9.86 -21.00 0.92
N VAL A 14 -9.30 -20.09 1.73
CA VAL A 14 -10.03 -18.95 2.32
C VAL A 14 -10.33 -17.94 1.22
N THR A 15 -11.46 -17.27 1.27
CA THR A 15 -11.84 -16.27 0.28
C THR A 15 -11.23 -14.89 0.59
N GLU A 16 -11.05 -14.08 -0.45
CA GLU A 16 -10.66 -12.66 -0.28
C GLU A 16 -11.58 -11.92 0.69
N ARG A 17 -12.88 -12.19 0.60
CA ARG A 17 -13.93 -11.57 1.44
C ARG A 17 -13.82 -11.98 2.92
N GLU A 18 -13.48 -13.23 3.22
CA GLU A 18 -13.27 -13.66 4.60
C GLU A 18 -12.08 -12.93 5.22
N ILE A 19 -11.00 -12.72 4.46
CA ILE A 19 -9.83 -11.96 4.92
C ILE A 19 -10.18 -10.49 5.14
N ALA A 20 -10.94 -9.88 4.23
CA ALA A 20 -11.42 -8.50 4.41
C ALA A 20 -12.27 -8.36 5.67
N PHE A 21 -13.21 -9.25 5.90
CA PHE A 21 -14.06 -9.25 7.10
C PHE A 21 -13.25 -9.41 8.40
N ASP A 22 -12.22 -10.26 8.39
CA ASP A 22 -11.33 -10.43 9.53
C ASP A 22 -10.57 -9.14 9.86
N LEU A 23 -10.07 -8.42 8.85
CA LEU A 23 -9.44 -7.09 9.02
C LEU A 23 -10.42 -6.08 9.60
N GLU A 24 -11.59 -5.94 8.99
CA GLU A 24 -12.63 -4.99 9.42
C GLU A 24 -13.13 -5.28 10.84
N PHE A 25 -13.39 -6.56 11.14
CA PHE A 25 -13.79 -6.97 12.49
C PHE A 25 -12.72 -6.61 13.52
N PHE A 26 -11.44 -6.89 13.20
CA PHE A 26 -10.35 -6.56 14.11
C PHE A 26 -10.25 -5.05 14.34
N MET A 27 -10.28 -4.24 13.28
CA MET A 27 -10.22 -2.77 13.41
C MET A 27 -11.37 -2.23 14.26
N LYS A 28 -12.61 -2.69 14.02
CA LYS A 28 -13.78 -2.31 14.82
C LYS A 28 -13.65 -2.74 16.28
N LYS A 29 -13.13 -3.94 16.53
CA LYS A 29 -12.88 -4.44 17.90
C LYS A 29 -11.84 -3.59 18.65
N GLN A 30 -10.91 -2.96 17.93
CA GLN A 30 -9.91 -2.04 18.50
C GLN A 30 -10.44 -0.61 18.66
N GLY A 31 -11.70 -0.33 18.33
CA GLY A 31 -12.33 0.97 18.56
C GLY A 31 -12.50 1.83 17.30
N ALA A 32 -12.23 1.29 16.12
CA ALA A 32 -12.55 2.00 14.88
C ALA A 32 -14.06 2.26 14.77
N THR A 33 -14.43 3.48 14.43
CA THR A 33 -15.84 3.90 14.28
C THR A 33 -16.40 3.60 12.90
N ALA A 34 -15.54 3.60 11.87
CA ALA A 34 -15.87 3.29 10.48
C ALA A 34 -14.65 2.72 9.75
N LEU A 35 -14.81 2.27 8.51
CA LEU A 35 -13.72 2.07 7.57
C LEU A 35 -13.37 3.41 6.91
N SER A 36 -12.10 3.60 6.52
CA SER A 36 -11.68 4.76 5.73
C SER A 36 -12.15 4.64 4.27
N PHE A 37 -12.20 3.41 3.78
CA PHE A 37 -12.63 3.01 2.43
C PHE A 37 -12.98 1.52 2.42
N ASP A 38 -13.52 1.02 1.29
CA ASP A 38 -13.81 -0.40 1.12
C ASP A 38 -12.53 -1.23 1.12
N THR A 39 -12.41 -2.19 2.03
CA THR A 39 -11.21 -3.01 2.18
C THR A 39 -10.88 -3.77 0.90
N ILE A 40 -9.66 -3.59 0.41
CA ILE A 40 -9.11 -4.35 -0.71
C ILE A 40 -8.45 -5.61 -0.15
N SER A 41 -8.86 -6.76 -0.66
CA SER A 41 -8.20 -8.04 -0.46
C SER A 41 -8.23 -8.75 -1.81
N ALA A 42 -7.16 -8.61 -2.59
CA ALA A 42 -7.10 -9.05 -3.98
C ALA A 42 -5.97 -10.06 -4.19
N SER A 43 -6.32 -11.26 -4.66
CA SER A 43 -5.39 -12.39 -4.76
C SER A 43 -5.12 -12.85 -6.19
N GLY A 44 -3.93 -13.39 -6.43
CA GLY A 44 -3.47 -13.90 -7.71
C GLY A 44 -3.53 -12.83 -8.79
N ILE A 45 -4.11 -13.12 -9.95
CA ILE A 45 -4.24 -12.17 -11.06
C ILE A 45 -5.06 -10.92 -10.68
N ARG A 46 -5.96 -11.03 -9.70
CA ARG A 46 -6.75 -9.89 -9.23
C ARG A 46 -5.91 -8.85 -8.46
N SER A 47 -4.77 -9.25 -7.90
CA SER A 47 -3.83 -8.30 -7.27
C SER A 47 -3.26 -7.28 -8.27
N ALA A 48 -3.37 -7.53 -9.58
CA ALA A 48 -3.07 -6.54 -10.62
C ALA A 48 -4.13 -5.42 -10.75
N MET A 49 -5.22 -5.51 -10.02
CA MET A 49 -6.27 -4.47 -9.98
C MET A 49 -6.02 -3.54 -8.78
N PRO A 50 -5.56 -2.29 -8.98
CA PRO A 50 -5.24 -1.38 -7.86
C PRO A 50 -6.40 -1.18 -6.87
N HIS A 51 -7.65 -1.23 -7.37
CA HIS A 51 -8.88 -1.08 -6.59
C HIS A 51 -9.69 -2.38 -6.56
N GLY A 52 -9.01 -3.52 -6.46
CA GLY A 52 -9.63 -4.85 -6.45
C GLY A 52 -10.38 -5.14 -5.16
N ILE A 53 -11.64 -4.71 -5.04
CA ILE A 53 -12.51 -5.03 -3.90
C ILE A 53 -12.58 -6.53 -3.69
N ALA A 54 -12.61 -6.96 -2.42
CA ALA A 54 -12.66 -8.36 -2.02
C ALA A 54 -13.87 -9.12 -2.59
N THR A 55 -13.62 -10.30 -3.13
CA THR A 55 -14.63 -11.17 -3.74
C THR A 55 -14.68 -12.55 -3.06
N ASP A 56 -15.52 -13.45 -3.59
CA ASP A 56 -15.58 -14.85 -3.16
C ASP A 56 -14.48 -15.72 -3.84
N LYS A 57 -13.52 -15.10 -4.55
CA LYS A 57 -12.35 -15.84 -5.05
C LYS A 57 -11.62 -16.47 -3.89
N LYS A 58 -11.35 -17.75 -4.00
CA LYS A 58 -10.49 -18.48 -3.06
C LYS A 58 -9.03 -18.14 -3.33
N ILE A 59 -8.30 -17.90 -2.26
CA ILE A 59 -6.86 -17.69 -2.27
C ILE A 59 -6.19 -19.04 -2.59
N GLU A 60 -5.20 -19.01 -3.48
CA GLU A 60 -4.49 -20.18 -3.96
C GLU A 60 -3.00 -20.12 -3.61
N ASN A 61 -2.36 -21.28 -3.52
CA ASN A 61 -0.91 -21.36 -3.33
C ASN A 61 -0.18 -20.71 -4.52
N GLY A 62 0.78 -19.85 -4.26
CA GLY A 62 1.49 -19.04 -5.25
C GLY A 62 0.86 -17.68 -5.52
N ASP A 63 -0.31 -17.36 -4.98
CA ASP A 63 -0.93 -16.04 -5.15
C ASP A 63 -0.13 -14.93 -4.44
N PHE A 64 0.04 -13.78 -5.11
CA PHE A 64 0.12 -12.54 -4.39
C PHE A 64 -1.22 -12.26 -3.73
N LEU A 65 -1.21 -11.77 -2.50
CA LEU A 65 -2.39 -11.25 -1.83
C LEU A 65 -2.09 -9.82 -1.39
N THR A 66 -2.70 -8.86 -2.06
CA THR A 66 -2.63 -7.43 -1.70
C THR A 66 -3.78 -7.12 -0.74
N LEU A 67 -3.40 -6.57 0.41
CA LEU A 67 -4.29 -6.13 1.47
C LEU A 67 -4.12 -4.63 1.63
N ASP A 68 -5.17 -3.87 1.31
CA ASP A 68 -5.21 -2.43 1.45
C ASP A 68 -6.44 -2.05 2.28
N PHE A 69 -6.18 -1.45 3.42
CA PHE A 69 -7.19 -1.22 4.44
C PHE A 69 -6.85 -0.05 5.35
N GLY A 70 -7.90 0.60 5.81
CA GLY A 70 -7.82 1.69 6.76
C GLY A 70 -9.10 1.84 7.56
N CYS A 71 -9.02 2.55 8.66
CA CYS A 71 -10.17 2.81 9.50
C CYS A 71 -10.22 4.25 10.01
N VAL A 72 -11.39 4.69 10.41
CA VAL A 72 -11.60 5.95 11.11
C VAL A 72 -11.49 5.70 12.61
N PHE A 73 -10.51 6.35 13.22
CA PHE A 73 -10.29 6.31 14.67
C PHE A 73 -10.17 7.74 15.20
N GLU A 74 -10.97 8.07 16.22
CA GLU A 74 -11.05 9.44 16.79
C GLU A 74 -11.28 10.55 15.74
N GLY A 75 -12.00 10.22 14.67
CA GLY A 75 -12.34 11.17 13.60
C GLY A 75 -11.30 11.29 12.47
N TYR A 76 -10.20 10.55 12.52
CA TYR A 76 -9.16 10.55 11.48
C TYR A 76 -9.10 9.22 10.75
N CYS A 77 -8.84 9.29 9.44
CA CYS A 77 -8.60 8.14 8.60
C CYS A 77 -7.17 7.60 8.80
N SER A 78 -7.02 6.30 8.72
CA SER A 78 -5.75 5.61 8.52
C SER A 78 -5.73 4.91 7.17
N ASP A 79 -4.53 4.60 6.68
CA ASP A 79 -4.30 3.99 5.38
C ASP A 79 -3.03 3.16 5.38
N MET A 80 -3.08 1.93 4.86
CA MET A 80 -1.90 1.11 4.63
C MET A 80 -2.14 -0.05 3.67
N THR A 81 -1.17 -0.32 2.82
CA THR A 81 -1.15 -1.52 1.98
C THR A 81 0.03 -2.42 2.30
N ARG A 82 -0.21 -3.73 2.31
CA ARG A 82 0.82 -4.78 2.26
C ARG A 82 0.44 -5.85 1.25
N THR A 83 1.45 -6.40 0.61
CA THR A 83 1.31 -7.57 -0.25
C THR A 83 2.09 -8.72 0.34
N VAL A 84 1.51 -9.91 0.39
CA VAL A 84 2.17 -11.15 0.82
C VAL A 84 2.10 -12.18 -0.30
N VAL A 85 2.87 -13.28 -0.19
CA VAL A 85 2.74 -14.45 -1.06
C VAL A 85 2.21 -15.62 -0.27
N VAL A 86 1.18 -16.27 -0.78
CA VAL A 86 0.66 -17.51 -0.18
C VAL A 86 1.46 -18.68 -0.71
N GLY A 87 2.13 -19.41 0.19
CA GLY A 87 3.15 -20.40 -0.17
C GLY A 87 4.51 -19.78 -0.47
N LYS A 88 5.23 -20.29 -1.44
CA LYS A 88 6.59 -19.85 -1.80
C LYS A 88 6.58 -18.90 -3.00
N ALA A 89 7.21 -17.75 -2.83
CA ALA A 89 7.40 -16.79 -3.91
C ALA A 89 8.40 -17.34 -4.96
N ASN A 90 8.04 -17.20 -6.23
CA ASN A 90 8.96 -17.45 -7.34
C ASN A 90 9.90 -16.24 -7.55
N ASP A 91 10.90 -16.43 -8.42
CA ASP A 91 11.93 -15.39 -8.65
C ASP A 91 11.34 -14.10 -9.23
N LYS A 92 10.33 -14.20 -10.09
CA LYS A 92 9.64 -13.04 -10.67
C LYS A 92 8.85 -12.26 -9.63
N GLN A 93 8.17 -12.96 -8.72
CA GLN A 93 7.47 -12.33 -7.60
C GLN A 93 8.45 -11.60 -6.68
N LYS A 94 9.59 -12.21 -6.36
CA LYS A 94 10.64 -11.58 -5.54
C LYS A 94 11.23 -10.34 -6.22
N GLU A 95 11.48 -10.41 -7.54
CA GLU A 95 11.98 -9.28 -8.33
C GLU A 95 11.03 -8.08 -8.25
N ILE A 96 9.74 -8.32 -8.54
CA ILE A 96 8.70 -7.27 -8.53
C ILE A 96 8.55 -6.69 -7.13
N TYR A 97 8.43 -7.55 -6.11
CA TYR A 97 8.27 -7.12 -4.73
C TYR A 97 9.43 -6.23 -4.27
N ASN A 98 10.68 -6.69 -4.50
CA ASN A 98 11.87 -5.96 -4.10
C ASN A 98 12.02 -4.63 -4.88
N THR A 99 11.55 -4.57 -6.11
CA THR A 99 11.53 -3.32 -6.89
C THR A 99 10.57 -2.30 -6.27
N VAL A 100 9.36 -2.72 -5.90
CA VAL A 100 8.37 -1.87 -5.22
C VAL A 100 8.89 -1.44 -3.84
N LEU A 101 9.42 -2.38 -3.06
CA LEU A 101 9.99 -2.08 -1.74
C LEU A 101 11.12 -1.05 -1.82
N LYS A 102 12.03 -1.22 -2.78
CA LYS A 102 13.12 -0.26 -3.03
C LYS A 102 12.58 1.11 -3.42
N ALA A 103 11.58 1.16 -4.31
CA ALA A 103 10.97 2.41 -4.72
C ALA A 103 10.31 3.14 -3.54
N GLN A 104 9.57 2.42 -2.71
CA GLN A 104 8.87 2.95 -1.54
C GLN A 104 9.84 3.49 -0.48
N THR A 105 10.82 2.69 -0.07
CA THR A 105 11.78 3.10 0.95
C THR A 105 12.65 4.27 0.49
N THR A 106 13.12 4.24 -0.77
CA THR A 106 13.93 5.33 -1.34
C THR A 106 13.12 6.64 -1.43
N ALA A 107 11.83 6.55 -1.80
CA ALA A 107 10.98 7.73 -1.85
C ALA A 107 10.77 8.35 -0.46
N ILE A 108 10.49 7.53 0.57
CA ILE A 108 10.36 8.01 1.96
C ILE A 108 11.65 8.69 2.41
N ASP A 109 12.80 8.08 2.18
CA ASP A 109 14.11 8.63 2.59
C ASP A 109 14.45 9.94 1.88
N ALA A 110 13.96 10.13 0.65
CA ALA A 110 14.18 11.33 -0.13
C ALA A 110 13.32 12.53 0.30
N ILE A 111 12.16 12.31 0.95
CA ILE A 111 11.20 13.36 1.31
C ILE A 111 11.84 14.41 2.21
N LYS A 112 11.76 15.67 1.75
CA LYS A 112 12.19 16.85 2.53
C LYS A 112 11.16 17.97 2.36
N ALA A 113 10.92 18.72 3.44
CA ALA A 113 10.15 19.97 3.33
C ALA A 113 10.82 20.93 2.32
N GLY A 114 10.02 21.54 1.48
CA GLY A 114 10.49 22.39 0.37
C GLY A 114 10.62 21.70 -0.98
N MET A 115 10.62 20.36 -1.05
CA MET A 115 10.59 19.63 -2.32
C MET A 115 9.22 19.79 -3.00
N LYS A 116 9.18 19.75 -4.33
CA LYS A 116 7.91 19.60 -5.03
C LYS A 116 7.36 18.17 -4.85
N CYS A 117 6.06 18.07 -4.68
CA CYS A 117 5.39 16.77 -4.58
C CYS A 117 5.62 15.90 -5.83
N SER A 118 5.74 16.50 -7.01
CA SER A 118 6.10 15.78 -8.26
C SER A 118 7.53 15.24 -8.28
N GLU A 119 8.46 15.86 -7.58
CA GLU A 119 9.82 15.35 -7.44
C GLU A 119 9.84 14.10 -6.55
N VAL A 120 9.02 14.06 -5.50
CA VAL A 120 8.89 12.88 -4.64
C VAL A 120 8.31 11.69 -5.43
N ASP A 121 7.23 11.89 -6.21
CA ASP A 121 6.69 10.88 -7.13
C ASP A 121 7.77 10.40 -8.10
N GLY A 122 8.55 11.32 -8.67
CA GLY A 122 9.61 11.02 -9.62
C GLY A 122 10.69 10.08 -9.07
N VAL A 123 10.98 10.10 -7.76
CA VAL A 123 11.96 9.20 -7.14
C VAL A 123 11.52 7.73 -7.27
N ALA A 124 10.30 7.42 -6.83
CA ALA A 124 9.77 6.04 -6.90
C ALA A 124 9.55 5.62 -8.36
N ARG A 125 8.95 6.48 -9.15
CA ARG A 125 8.64 6.23 -10.57
C ARG A 125 9.89 5.93 -11.38
N LYS A 126 10.99 6.65 -11.14
CA LYS A 126 12.26 6.38 -11.80
C LYS A 126 12.79 4.98 -11.50
N ILE A 127 12.75 4.53 -10.24
CA ILE A 127 13.23 3.19 -9.84
C ILE A 127 12.41 2.10 -10.54
N ILE A 128 11.09 2.25 -10.58
CA ILE A 128 10.18 1.30 -11.24
C ILE A 128 10.41 1.29 -12.75
N THR A 129 10.61 2.47 -13.36
CA THR A 129 10.88 2.60 -14.81
C THR A 129 12.24 2.00 -15.18
N ASP A 130 13.29 2.28 -14.40
CA ASP A 130 14.64 1.74 -14.65
C ASP A 130 14.67 0.20 -14.52
N ALA A 131 13.77 -0.38 -13.75
CA ALA A 131 13.56 -1.82 -13.63
C ALA A 131 12.71 -2.43 -14.77
N GLY A 132 12.22 -1.61 -15.71
CA GLY A 132 11.43 -2.05 -16.85
C GLY A 132 9.92 -2.11 -16.63
N TYR A 133 9.41 -1.59 -15.49
CA TYR A 133 7.99 -1.64 -15.11
C TYR A 133 7.28 -0.28 -15.15
N GLY A 134 7.83 0.72 -15.86
CA GLY A 134 7.28 2.07 -15.88
C GLY A 134 5.80 2.14 -16.26
N GLU A 135 5.38 1.37 -17.27
CA GLU A 135 3.98 1.29 -17.73
C GLU A 135 3.06 0.55 -16.75
N ASN A 136 3.63 -0.18 -15.78
CA ASN A 136 2.89 -0.95 -14.79
C ASN A 136 2.63 -0.17 -13.48
N PHE A 137 3.08 1.08 -13.38
CA PHE A 137 2.81 1.99 -12.27
C PHE A 137 1.88 3.13 -12.71
N GLY A 138 0.60 2.85 -12.72
CA GLY A 138 -0.44 3.69 -13.38
C GLY A 138 -1.08 4.77 -12.51
N HIS A 139 -0.71 4.91 -11.22
CA HIS A 139 -1.31 5.90 -10.30
C HIS A 139 -0.27 6.83 -9.68
N SER A 140 -0.71 7.79 -8.89
CA SER A 140 0.14 8.70 -8.10
C SER A 140 0.88 7.93 -7.01
N LEU A 141 2.04 8.44 -6.58
CA LEU A 141 2.80 7.83 -5.49
C LEU A 141 2.09 7.90 -4.14
N GLY A 142 1.19 8.88 -3.95
CA GLY A 142 0.46 8.99 -2.70
C GLY A 142 -0.40 10.24 -2.60
N HIS A 143 -1.20 10.30 -1.54
CA HIS A 143 -2.13 11.39 -1.23
C HIS A 143 -2.11 11.71 0.25
N SER A 144 -2.51 12.93 0.62
CA SER A 144 -2.70 13.26 2.02
C SER A 144 -3.91 12.56 2.61
N VAL A 145 -3.83 12.28 3.90
CA VAL A 145 -4.87 11.63 4.71
C VAL A 145 -5.12 12.47 5.95
N GLY A 146 -6.39 12.63 6.31
CA GLY A 146 -6.79 13.38 7.49
C GLY A 146 -8.17 12.98 7.96
N ILE A 147 -9.11 13.90 7.97
CA ILE A 147 -10.53 13.62 8.23
C ILE A 147 -11.12 12.87 7.03
N GLU A 148 -10.70 13.27 5.82
CA GLU A 148 -11.02 12.57 4.59
C GLU A 148 -9.88 11.61 4.22
N ILE A 149 -10.24 10.51 3.54
CA ILE A 149 -9.22 9.55 3.09
C ILE A 149 -8.32 10.15 2.00
N HIS A 150 -8.86 10.98 1.13
CA HIS A 150 -8.11 11.67 0.08
C HIS A 150 -8.14 13.19 0.32
N GLU A 151 -7.00 13.71 0.76
CA GLU A 151 -6.79 15.16 0.94
C GLU A 151 -5.63 15.66 0.06
N ASN A 152 -5.40 16.95 0.06
CA ASN A 152 -4.28 17.58 -0.62
C ASN A 152 -3.18 17.98 0.39
N PRO A 153 -1.91 18.01 -0.05
CA PRO A 153 -1.38 17.74 -1.38
C PRO A 153 -1.27 16.25 -1.71
N SER A 154 -1.03 15.91 -3.00
CA SER A 154 -0.72 14.55 -3.44
C SER A 154 0.69 14.48 -4.05
N PHE A 155 1.38 13.35 -3.85
CA PHE A 155 2.61 13.00 -4.55
C PHE A 155 2.24 12.44 -5.92
N SER A 156 2.20 13.29 -6.93
CA SER A 156 1.81 12.92 -8.29
C SER A 156 2.67 13.63 -9.32
N PRO A 157 2.84 13.05 -10.54
CA PRO A 157 3.68 13.65 -11.59
C PRO A 157 3.23 15.06 -12.00
N LYS A 158 1.94 15.39 -11.77
CA LYS A 158 1.34 16.67 -12.15
C LYS A 158 1.22 17.66 -10.99
N SER A 159 1.64 17.28 -9.78
CA SER A 159 1.50 18.13 -8.60
C SER A 159 2.52 19.26 -8.60
N ASN A 160 2.01 20.50 -8.46
CA ASN A 160 2.86 21.69 -8.26
C ASN A 160 2.99 22.08 -6.78
N ALA A 161 2.36 21.32 -5.88
CA ALA A 161 2.43 21.57 -4.45
C ALA A 161 3.85 21.29 -3.92
N VAL A 162 4.15 21.92 -2.79
CA VAL A 162 5.43 21.79 -2.10
C VAL A 162 5.20 21.08 -0.76
N VAL A 163 6.05 20.12 -0.46
CA VAL A 163 6.06 19.38 0.81
C VAL A 163 6.28 20.33 1.97
N GLN A 164 5.41 20.27 2.99
CA GLN A 164 5.45 21.11 4.18
C GLN A 164 5.48 20.28 5.45
N ASN A 165 6.08 20.82 6.51
CA ASN A 165 5.92 20.24 7.84
C ASN A 165 4.44 20.17 8.21
N GLY A 166 4.01 19.05 8.78
CA GLY A 166 2.62 18.76 9.13
C GLY A 166 1.86 18.01 8.04
N ASN A 167 2.39 17.85 6.80
CA ASN A 167 1.73 16.98 5.83
C ASN A 167 1.72 15.54 6.35
N VAL A 168 0.56 14.94 6.40
CA VAL A 168 0.33 13.51 6.62
C VAL A 168 -0.08 12.93 5.27
N ILE A 169 0.71 12.00 4.74
CA ILE A 169 0.60 11.63 3.33
C ILE A 169 1.07 10.18 3.11
N THR A 170 0.45 9.45 2.20
CA THR A 170 0.82 8.08 1.85
C THR A 170 2.03 8.02 0.92
N VAL A 171 2.77 6.91 0.96
CA VAL A 171 3.82 6.57 0.00
C VAL A 171 3.59 5.13 -0.42
N GLU A 172 2.97 4.95 -1.59
CA GLU A 172 2.33 3.71 -2.01
C GLU A 172 2.66 3.29 -3.45
N PRO A 173 3.92 3.18 -3.87
CA PRO A 173 4.22 2.71 -5.21
C PRO A 173 3.69 1.29 -5.42
N GLY A 174 3.30 0.99 -6.67
CA GLY A 174 2.85 -0.34 -7.05
C GLY A 174 3.29 -0.74 -8.45
N ILE A 175 3.38 -2.03 -8.71
CA ILE A 175 3.57 -2.64 -10.02
C ILE A 175 2.44 -3.63 -10.25
N TYR A 176 1.69 -3.44 -11.33
CA TYR A 176 0.51 -4.23 -11.67
C TYR A 176 0.66 -4.82 -13.07
N ILE A 177 0.74 -6.15 -13.17
CA ILE A 177 0.97 -6.88 -14.43
C ILE A 177 -0.25 -7.70 -14.75
N ASP A 178 -0.96 -7.33 -15.81
CA ASP A 178 -2.15 -8.04 -16.25
C ASP A 178 -1.85 -9.52 -16.50
N GLY A 179 -2.77 -10.39 -16.03
CA GLY A 179 -2.62 -11.84 -16.12
C GLY A 179 -1.56 -12.47 -15.20
N PHE A 180 -0.79 -11.65 -14.44
CA PHE A 180 0.21 -12.17 -13.50
C PHE A 180 -0.13 -11.83 -12.04
N GLY A 181 -0.36 -10.57 -11.74
CA GLY A 181 -0.62 -10.05 -10.40
C GLY A 181 0.08 -8.73 -10.15
N GLY A 182 -0.06 -8.20 -8.95
CA GLY A 182 0.50 -6.90 -8.57
C GLY A 182 0.98 -6.85 -7.14
N VAL A 183 1.82 -5.85 -6.88
CA VAL A 183 2.38 -5.54 -5.56
C VAL A 183 2.18 -4.05 -5.30
N ARG A 184 1.64 -3.70 -4.14
CA ARG A 184 1.68 -2.36 -3.55
C ARG A 184 2.22 -2.47 -2.12
N ILE A 185 3.10 -1.55 -1.76
CA ILE A 185 3.61 -1.39 -0.40
C ILE A 185 3.42 0.07 -0.01
N GLU A 186 2.67 0.31 1.03
CA GLU A 186 2.26 1.63 1.46
C GLU A 186 2.52 1.87 2.92
N ASP A 187 3.04 3.04 3.22
CA ASP A 187 3.08 3.60 4.56
C ASP A 187 2.46 4.99 4.58
N LEU A 188 1.84 5.33 5.69
CA LEU A 188 1.48 6.69 6.04
C LEU A 188 2.66 7.36 6.74
N ILE A 189 3.06 8.53 6.27
CA ILE A 189 4.14 9.31 6.86
C ILE A 189 3.65 10.69 7.32
N VAL A 190 4.34 11.28 8.28
CA VAL A 190 4.20 12.71 8.60
C VAL A 190 5.52 13.42 8.31
N VAL A 191 5.44 14.61 7.72
CA VAL A 191 6.62 15.47 7.54
C VAL A 191 6.84 16.27 8.82
N GLN A 192 7.93 15.99 9.54
CA GLN A 192 8.28 16.62 10.79
C GLN A 192 9.76 17.01 10.81
N ASN A 193 10.07 18.22 11.24
CA ASN A 193 11.43 18.77 11.26
C ASN A 193 12.13 18.64 9.88
N GLY A 194 11.38 18.86 8.82
CA GLY A 194 11.88 18.85 7.45
C GLY A 194 12.05 17.44 6.82
N LYS A 195 11.69 16.35 7.50
CA LYS A 195 11.89 14.97 7.05
C LYS A 195 10.61 14.15 7.21
N ALA A 196 10.50 13.06 6.46
CA ALA A 196 9.47 12.07 6.67
C ALA A 196 9.73 11.26 7.96
N VAL A 197 8.67 11.10 8.73
CA VAL A 197 8.61 10.18 9.88
C VAL A 197 7.52 9.15 9.55
N ASN A 198 7.89 7.88 9.49
CA ASN A 198 6.96 6.80 9.20
C ASN A 198 6.03 6.54 10.39
N LEU A 199 4.72 6.52 10.14
CA LEU A 199 3.69 6.22 11.13
C LEU A 199 3.27 4.74 11.09
N THR A 200 3.56 4.04 9.99
CA THR A 200 3.20 2.64 9.78
C THR A 200 4.32 1.72 10.26
N SER A 201 4.07 0.94 11.30
CA SER A 201 5.06 0.05 11.93
C SER A 201 5.03 -1.40 11.43
N SER A 202 4.08 -1.76 10.56
CA SER A 202 3.98 -3.12 9.99
C SER A 202 5.20 -3.47 9.13
N PRO A 203 5.71 -4.72 9.20
CA PRO A 203 6.87 -5.14 8.41
C PRO A 203 6.63 -4.96 6.91
N LYS A 204 7.69 -4.64 6.17
CA LYS A 204 7.65 -4.38 4.71
C LYS A 204 8.38 -5.43 3.89
N GLU A 205 9.14 -6.28 4.52
CA GLU A 205 9.81 -7.40 3.87
C GLU A 205 8.79 -8.38 3.30
N LEU A 206 9.16 -9.10 2.23
CA LEU A 206 8.30 -10.12 1.63
C LEU A 206 7.97 -11.21 2.67
N ILE A 207 6.69 -11.37 2.95
CA ILE A 207 6.17 -12.43 3.81
C ILE A 207 5.63 -13.55 2.93
N GLU A 208 6.11 -14.74 3.15
CA GLU A 208 5.62 -16.01 2.58
C GLU A 208 4.81 -16.72 3.67
N ILE A 209 3.54 -17.08 3.37
CA ILE A 209 2.59 -17.68 4.32
C ILE A 209 2.29 -19.12 3.90
#